data_ccae3a4febf014e2027a87c23cf99fa7
#
_entry.id   ccae3a4febf014e2027a87c23cf99fa7
#
_cell.length_a   1.000
_cell.length_b   1.000
_cell.length_c   1.000
_cell.angle_alpha   90.00
_cell.angle_beta   90.00
_cell.angle_gamma   90.00
#
_symmetry.space_group_name_H-M   'P 1'
#
loop_
_entity.id
_entity.type
_entity.pdbx_description
1 polymer ?
#
loop_
_entity_poly.entity_id
_entity_poly.type
_entity_poly.pdbx_seq_one_letter_code
_entity_poly.pdbx_strand_id
1 'polypeptide(L)'
;YEVREKTVFKGSNSRIMEKTAKIYVAGHHGLVGSAIWNNLQQKGYTNLVGRSHKELDLLDGQAVKKFFDEEQPQYVILAAAHVGGIMANSLYRADFIYQNLQIQQNVIGESFRHDVKKLLFLGSTCIYPRDAVQPMKEDVLLTSPLEYTNEPYAIAKIAGLKMCESFNLQYGTNYIAVMPTNLYGPNDNFHLENSHVLPAMIRKIHLGKCLNEGDWDAVRKDMNLRPVEGIDGSHTDEEILSILKKYGITGQEVTLWGTGKPLREFLWSEEMADACLLYTSPSPRD
;
A
#
# COMPACT_ATOMS: atom_id res chain seq x y z
N TYR A 1 42.17 -6.63 -4.72
CA TYR A 1 40.77 -6.88 -5.13
C TYR A 1 40.79 -7.03 -6.65
N GLU A 2 40.75 -8.28 -7.15
CA GLU A 2 40.54 -8.55 -8.57
C GLU A 2 39.12 -8.24 -8.98
N VAL A 3 38.97 -7.34 -9.93
CA VAL A 3 37.70 -7.04 -10.59
C VAL A 3 37.42 -8.21 -11.54
N ARG A 4 36.48 -9.09 -11.19
CA ARG A 4 36.00 -10.13 -12.10
C ARG A 4 35.31 -9.46 -13.31
N GLU A 5 35.77 -9.85 -14.50
CA GLU A 5 35.20 -9.40 -15.77
C GLU A 5 33.68 -9.59 -15.81
N LYS A 6 32.98 -8.54 -16.26
CA LYS A 6 31.55 -8.56 -16.48
C LYS A 6 31.21 -9.56 -17.59
N THR A 7 30.63 -10.68 -17.23
CA THR A 7 29.98 -11.55 -18.22
C THR A 7 28.72 -10.81 -18.70
N VAL A 8 28.77 -10.30 -19.93
CA VAL A 8 27.60 -9.67 -20.58
C VAL A 8 26.62 -10.77 -20.95
N PHE A 9 25.60 -10.98 -20.15
CA PHE A 9 24.44 -11.78 -20.55
C PHE A 9 23.69 -11.05 -21.67
N LYS A 10 23.81 -11.56 -22.91
CA LYS A 10 22.87 -11.22 -23.98
C LYS A 10 21.52 -11.87 -23.66
N GLY A 11 20.70 -11.18 -22.90
CA GLY A 11 19.34 -11.59 -22.59
C GLY A 11 18.45 -11.59 -23.83
N SER A 12 17.65 -12.63 -23.97
CA SER A 12 16.64 -12.78 -25.02
C SER A 12 15.66 -11.61 -25.04
N ASN A 13 15.31 -11.15 -26.23
CA ASN A 13 14.51 -9.99 -26.57
C ASN A 13 12.99 -10.12 -26.25
N SER A 14 12.58 -10.58 -25.08
CA SER A 14 11.18 -10.47 -24.64
C SER A 14 11.10 -9.57 -23.41
N ARG A 15 11.05 -8.29 -23.66
CA ARG A 15 10.98 -7.26 -22.60
C ARG A 15 9.56 -7.02 -22.08
N ILE A 16 8.54 -7.59 -22.68
CA ILE A 16 7.14 -7.40 -22.31
C ILE A 16 6.69 -8.61 -21.48
N MET A 17 6.05 -8.35 -20.33
CA MET A 17 5.44 -9.39 -19.50
C MET A 17 4.36 -10.13 -20.29
N GLU A 18 4.49 -11.46 -20.42
CA GLU A 18 3.52 -12.28 -21.15
C GLU A 18 2.16 -12.29 -20.46
N LYS A 19 1.08 -12.24 -21.24
CA LYS A 19 -0.29 -12.21 -20.70
C LYS A 19 -0.69 -13.45 -19.91
N THR A 20 -0.02 -14.57 -20.15
CA THR A 20 -0.20 -15.85 -19.47
C THR A 20 0.77 -16.08 -18.32
N ALA A 21 1.71 -15.17 -18.11
CA ALA A 21 2.68 -15.26 -17.01
C ALA A 21 1.97 -15.26 -15.65
N LYS A 22 2.44 -16.10 -14.74
CA LYS A 22 1.87 -16.16 -13.39
C LYS A 22 2.36 -14.96 -12.57
N ILE A 23 1.42 -14.13 -12.13
CA ILE A 23 1.67 -12.90 -11.38
C ILE A 23 1.05 -13.02 -10.00
N TYR A 24 1.86 -12.97 -8.96
CA TYR A 24 1.39 -12.89 -7.58
C TYR A 24 1.23 -11.44 -7.15
N VAL A 25 0.02 -11.07 -6.71
CA VAL A 25 -0.27 -9.75 -6.13
C VAL A 25 -0.53 -9.94 -4.64
N ALA A 26 0.50 -9.74 -3.82
CA ALA A 26 0.39 -9.75 -2.37
C ALA A 26 -0.39 -8.51 -1.92
N GLY A 27 -1.50 -8.72 -1.18
CA GLY A 27 -2.39 -7.63 -0.76
C GLY A 27 -3.44 -7.22 -1.80
N HIS A 28 -3.83 -8.11 -2.70
CA HIS A 28 -4.76 -7.89 -3.82
C HIS A 28 -6.17 -7.40 -3.42
N HIS A 29 -6.56 -7.47 -2.16
CA HIS A 29 -7.84 -6.92 -1.65
C HIS A 29 -7.74 -5.49 -1.10
N GLY A 30 -6.52 -4.98 -0.86
CA GLY A 30 -6.30 -3.62 -0.36
C GLY A 30 -6.46 -2.56 -1.46
N LEU A 31 -6.40 -1.27 -1.07
CA LEU A 31 -6.54 -0.12 -1.97
C LEU A 31 -5.71 -0.26 -3.25
N VAL A 32 -4.40 -0.40 -3.11
CA VAL A 32 -3.48 -0.43 -4.27
C VAL A 32 -3.48 -1.80 -4.93
N GLY A 33 -3.48 -2.87 -4.13
CA GLY A 33 -3.45 -4.24 -4.67
C GLY A 33 -4.68 -4.57 -5.52
N SER A 34 -5.88 -4.09 -5.13
CA SER A 34 -7.10 -4.29 -5.92
C SER A 34 -7.11 -3.47 -7.21
N ALA A 35 -6.60 -2.24 -7.17
CA ALA A 35 -6.44 -1.42 -8.36
C ALA A 35 -5.48 -2.08 -9.37
N ILE A 36 -4.32 -2.58 -8.88
CA ILE A 36 -3.36 -3.32 -9.71
C ILE A 36 -3.98 -4.60 -10.28
N TRP A 37 -4.71 -5.36 -9.46
CA TRP A 37 -5.40 -6.57 -9.89
C TRP A 37 -6.38 -6.30 -11.03
N ASN A 38 -7.26 -5.32 -10.84
CA ASN A 38 -8.24 -4.91 -11.85
C ASN A 38 -7.57 -4.42 -13.14
N ASN A 39 -6.52 -3.63 -13.02
CA ASN A 39 -5.77 -3.11 -14.15
C ASN A 39 -5.09 -4.23 -14.96
N LEU A 40 -4.50 -5.21 -14.27
CA LEU A 40 -3.93 -6.41 -14.90
C LEU A 40 -5.00 -7.18 -15.67
N GLN A 41 -6.18 -7.41 -15.09
CA GLN A 41 -7.29 -8.09 -15.76
C GLN A 41 -7.77 -7.32 -17.01
N GLN A 42 -7.97 -6.01 -16.88
CA GLN A 42 -8.39 -5.15 -17.99
C GLN A 42 -7.36 -5.16 -19.14
N LYS A 43 -6.07 -5.25 -18.82
CA LYS A 43 -5.00 -5.38 -19.81
C LYS A 43 -4.80 -6.80 -20.34
N GLY A 44 -5.65 -7.75 -19.95
CA GLY A 44 -5.68 -9.11 -20.49
C GLY A 44 -4.67 -10.07 -19.88
N TYR A 45 -4.16 -9.81 -18.67
CA TYR A 45 -3.40 -10.81 -17.91
C TYR A 45 -4.36 -11.81 -17.27
N THR A 46 -4.18 -13.09 -17.51
CA THR A 46 -5.15 -14.13 -17.15
C THR A 46 -4.72 -15.03 -16.02
N ASN A 47 -3.44 -15.04 -15.67
CA ASN A 47 -2.88 -15.94 -14.67
C ASN A 47 -2.45 -15.17 -13.40
N LEU A 48 -3.45 -14.62 -12.72
CA LEU A 48 -3.24 -13.83 -11.50
C LEU A 48 -3.44 -14.71 -10.26
N VAL A 49 -2.55 -14.59 -9.30
CA VAL A 49 -2.61 -15.27 -8.01
C VAL A 49 -2.67 -14.25 -6.88
N GLY A 50 -3.62 -14.41 -5.99
CA GLY A 50 -3.78 -13.64 -4.75
C GLY A 50 -4.20 -14.57 -3.64
N ARG A 51 -3.87 -14.22 -2.40
CA ARG A 51 -4.35 -14.90 -1.18
C ARG A 51 -4.76 -13.85 -0.17
N SER A 52 -5.89 -14.06 0.46
CA SER A 52 -6.31 -13.26 1.61
C SER A 52 -5.41 -13.55 2.81
N HIS A 53 -5.42 -12.68 3.81
CA HIS A 53 -4.66 -12.90 5.05
C HIS A 53 -5.05 -14.22 5.77
N LYS A 54 -6.30 -14.65 5.62
CA LYS A 54 -6.77 -15.93 6.21
C LYS A 54 -6.22 -17.16 5.48
N GLU A 55 -5.93 -17.04 4.18
CA GLU A 55 -5.39 -18.12 3.36
C GLU A 55 -3.87 -18.16 3.40
N LEU A 56 -3.22 -17.00 3.54
CA LEU A 56 -1.77 -16.88 3.61
C LEU A 56 -1.39 -15.70 4.50
N ASP A 57 -0.92 -16.01 5.71
CA ASP A 57 -0.30 -15.02 6.59
C ASP A 57 1.15 -14.77 6.13
N LEU A 58 1.43 -13.56 5.67
CA LEU A 58 2.76 -13.18 5.21
C LEU A 58 3.79 -13.02 6.35
N LEU A 59 3.34 -13.04 7.61
CA LEU A 59 4.22 -13.10 8.77
C LEU A 59 4.78 -14.50 8.99
N ASP A 60 4.08 -15.55 8.52
CA ASP A 60 4.55 -16.94 8.60
C ASP A 60 5.46 -17.27 7.41
N GLY A 61 6.77 -17.23 7.65
CA GLY A 61 7.77 -17.53 6.62
C GLY A 61 7.69 -18.96 6.07
N GLN A 62 7.20 -19.95 6.85
CA GLN A 62 7.02 -21.31 6.34
C GLN A 62 5.82 -21.41 5.42
N ALA A 63 4.72 -20.73 5.75
CA ALA A 63 3.55 -20.65 4.89
C ALA A 63 3.87 -19.92 3.58
N VAL A 64 4.63 -18.81 3.64
CA VAL A 64 5.08 -18.08 2.45
C VAL A 64 5.99 -18.95 1.58
N LYS A 65 6.97 -19.64 2.18
CA LYS A 65 7.82 -20.58 1.44
C LYS A 65 6.99 -21.66 0.72
N LYS A 66 6.08 -22.33 1.45
CA LYS A 66 5.20 -23.35 0.87
C LYS A 66 4.37 -22.80 -0.29
N PHE A 67 3.81 -21.60 -0.14
CA PHE A 67 3.06 -20.93 -1.20
C PHE A 67 3.92 -20.72 -2.47
N PHE A 68 5.16 -20.25 -2.32
CA PHE A 68 6.07 -20.07 -3.45
C PHE A 68 6.50 -21.40 -4.06
N ASP A 69 6.73 -22.46 -3.25
CA ASP A 69 7.01 -23.81 -3.74
C ASP A 69 5.87 -24.35 -4.62
N GLU A 70 4.61 -24.09 -4.26
CA GLU A 70 3.41 -24.58 -4.96
C GLU A 70 3.05 -23.70 -6.18
N GLU A 71 3.05 -22.40 -6.03
CA GLU A 71 2.56 -21.48 -7.05
C GLU A 71 3.61 -21.07 -8.09
N GLN A 72 4.89 -21.05 -7.73
CA GLN A 72 5.99 -20.68 -8.63
C GLN A 72 5.70 -19.38 -9.43
N PRO A 73 5.42 -18.24 -8.80
CA PRO A 73 5.09 -17.02 -9.52
C PRO A 73 6.29 -16.50 -10.31
N GLN A 74 6.06 -16.05 -11.53
CA GLN A 74 7.09 -15.47 -12.39
C GLN A 74 7.30 -13.97 -12.10
N TYR A 75 6.26 -13.30 -11.66
CA TYR A 75 6.26 -11.88 -11.28
C TYR A 75 5.58 -11.72 -9.94
N VAL A 76 6.10 -10.81 -9.12
CA VAL A 76 5.56 -10.51 -7.79
C VAL A 76 5.34 -9.01 -7.65
N ILE A 77 4.15 -8.64 -7.16
CA ILE A 77 3.83 -7.28 -6.76
C ILE A 77 3.53 -7.30 -5.27
N LEU A 78 4.43 -6.71 -4.48
CA LEU A 78 4.29 -6.65 -3.03
C LEU A 78 3.58 -5.35 -2.62
N ALA A 79 2.25 -5.39 -2.64
CA ALA A 79 1.36 -4.32 -2.18
C ALA A 79 0.88 -4.53 -0.73
N ALA A 80 1.14 -5.69 -0.14
CA ALA A 80 0.81 -5.99 1.25
C ALA A 80 1.74 -5.25 2.21
N ALA A 81 1.17 -4.62 3.22
CA ALA A 81 1.88 -3.99 4.33
C ALA A 81 0.94 -3.80 5.52
N HIS A 82 1.50 -3.72 6.73
CA HIS A 82 0.77 -3.23 7.89
C HIS A 82 0.77 -1.70 7.85
N VAL A 83 -0.39 -1.10 7.58
CA VAL A 83 -0.54 0.34 7.36
C VAL A 83 -1.61 0.93 8.27
N GLY A 84 -1.51 2.23 8.55
CA GLY A 84 -2.50 2.95 9.35
C GLY A 84 -2.20 4.45 9.39
N GLY A 85 -3.18 5.22 9.89
CA GLY A 85 -3.03 6.66 10.10
C GLY A 85 -2.02 7.02 11.19
N ILE A 86 -1.85 8.32 11.44
CA ILE A 86 -0.88 8.87 12.41
C ILE A 86 -1.09 8.29 13.82
N MET A 87 -2.34 8.16 14.28
CA MET A 87 -2.64 7.63 15.60
C MET A 87 -2.18 6.18 15.75
N ALA A 88 -2.49 5.32 14.78
CA ALA A 88 -2.06 3.92 14.78
C ALA A 88 -0.53 3.80 14.75
N ASN A 89 0.16 4.56 13.90
CA ASN A 89 1.63 4.59 13.85
C ASN A 89 2.25 5.04 15.18
N SER A 90 1.63 5.99 15.88
CA SER A 90 2.14 6.48 17.17
C SER A 90 1.96 5.47 18.30
N LEU A 91 0.85 4.71 18.30
CA LEU A 91 0.49 3.77 19.36
C LEU A 91 1.13 2.38 19.17
N TYR A 92 1.18 1.88 17.94
CA TYR A 92 1.60 0.49 17.63
C TYR A 92 2.98 0.45 16.95
N ARG A 93 3.91 1.27 17.42
CA ARG A 93 5.24 1.46 16.81
C ARG A 93 6.01 0.17 16.56
N ALA A 94 5.99 -0.76 17.54
CA ALA A 94 6.67 -2.04 17.43
C ALA A 94 6.05 -2.93 16.35
N ASP A 95 4.73 -2.99 16.28
CA ASP A 95 4.00 -3.77 15.27
C ASP A 95 4.27 -3.25 13.87
N PHE A 96 4.29 -1.93 13.69
CA PHE A 96 4.55 -1.32 12.39
C PHE A 96 5.94 -1.65 11.84
N ILE A 97 6.98 -1.59 12.66
CA ILE A 97 8.33 -1.95 12.19
C ILE A 97 8.46 -3.47 12.03
N TYR A 98 8.07 -4.24 13.03
CA TYR A 98 8.28 -5.68 13.06
C TYR A 98 7.52 -6.41 11.94
N GLN A 99 6.22 -6.16 11.82
CA GLN A 99 5.39 -6.86 10.84
C GLN A 99 5.76 -6.48 9.40
N ASN A 100 6.05 -5.21 9.12
CA ASN A 100 6.48 -4.81 7.79
C ASN A 100 7.84 -5.39 7.42
N LEU A 101 8.80 -5.43 8.33
CA LEU A 101 10.09 -6.09 8.10
C LEU A 101 9.88 -7.58 7.81
N GLN A 102 9.04 -8.27 8.59
CA GLN A 102 8.78 -9.70 8.41
C GLN A 102 8.12 -9.99 7.06
N ILE A 103 7.05 -9.26 6.69
CA ILE A 103 6.34 -9.42 5.43
C ILE A 103 7.31 -9.27 4.24
N GLN A 104 8.05 -8.18 4.19
CA GLN A 104 8.93 -7.90 3.06
C GLN A 104 10.13 -8.85 3.01
N GLN A 105 10.69 -9.24 4.15
CA GLN A 105 11.76 -10.23 4.22
C GLN A 105 11.29 -11.59 3.67
N ASN A 106 10.11 -12.04 4.07
CA ASN A 106 9.55 -13.31 3.60
C ASN A 106 9.30 -13.27 2.09
N VAL A 107 8.57 -12.26 1.59
CA VAL A 107 8.19 -12.21 0.18
C VAL A 107 9.37 -11.93 -0.75
N ILE A 108 10.26 -10.98 -0.41
CA ILE A 108 11.44 -10.68 -1.23
C ILE A 108 12.42 -11.86 -1.20
N GLY A 109 12.62 -12.47 -0.03
CA GLY A 109 13.49 -13.62 0.12
C GLY A 109 13.02 -14.84 -0.68
N GLU A 110 11.72 -15.18 -0.62
CA GLU A 110 11.18 -16.29 -1.40
C GLU A 110 11.14 -15.96 -2.90
N SER A 111 10.89 -14.71 -3.27
CA SER A 111 11.01 -14.29 -4.66
C SER A 111 12.41 -14.56 -5.24
N PHE A 112 13.45 -14.35 -4.45
CA PHE A 112 14.82 -14.65 -4.85
C PHE A 112 15.07 -16.16 -4.95
N ARG A 113 14.63 -16.95 -3.96
CA ARG A 113 14.83 -18.41 -3.95
C ARG A 113 14.10 -19.13 -5.10
N HIS A 114 13.05 -18.52 -5.64
CA HIS A 114 12.22 -19.09 -6.71
C HIS A 114 12.44 -18.41 -8.07
N ASP A 115 13.56 -17.71 -8.25
CA ASP A 115 13.96 -17.08 -9.52
C ASP A 115 12.88 -16.19 -10.14
N VAL A 116 12.15 -15.42 -9.29
CA VAL A 116 11.16 -14.45 -9.75
C VAL A 116 11.81 -13.47 -10.72
N LYS A 117 11.28 -13.39 -11.94
CA LYS A 117 11.84 -12.58 -13.03
C LYS A 117 11.85 -11.08 -12.70
N LYS A 118 10.81 -10.59 -12.03
CA LYS A 118 10.70 -9.19 -11.60
C LYS A 118 9.82 -9.10 -10.36
N LEU A 119 10.26 -8.26 -9.42
CA LEU A 119 9.48 -7.91 -8.23
C LEU A 119 9.27 -6.40 -8.20
N LEU A 120 8.04 -5.98 -7.93
CA LEU A 120 7.70 -4.59 -7.61
C LEU A 120 7.38 -4.48 -6.13
N PHE A 121 8.17 -3.69 -5.40
CA PHE A 121 7.97 -3.37 -3.99
C PHE A 121 7.33 -1.99 -3.85
N LEU A 122 6.18 -1.91 -3.18
CA LEU A 122 5.58 -0.62 -2.85
C LEU A 122 6.19 -0.07 -1.56
N GLY A 123 7.03 0.93 -1.72
CA GLY A 123 7.58 1.76 -0.66
C GLY A 123 6.57 2.80 -0.17
N SER A 124 7.05 3.97 0.20
CA SER A 124 6.23 5.12 0.60
C SER A 124 7.09 6.38 0.60
N THR A 125 6.53 7.53 0.30
CA THR A 125 7.23 8.83 0.42
C THR A 125 7.58 9.21 1.86
N CYS A 126 7.02 8.55 2.87
CA CYS A 126 7.41 8.76 4.28
C CYS A 126 8.86 8.37 4.60
N ILE A 127 9.57 7.69 3.68
CA ILE A 127 10.99 7.35 3.83
C ILE A 127 11.92 8.56 3.71
N TYR A 128 11.44 9.66 3.16
CA TYR A 128 12.23 10.87 2.99
C TYR A 128 12.28 11.68 4.29
N PRO A 129 13.34 12.46 4.50
CA PRO A 129 13.49 13.30 5.68
C PRO A 129 12.32 14.27 5.86
N ARG A 130 11.91 14.46 7.12
CA ARG A 130 10.78 15.35 7.47
C ARG A 130 10.94 16.77 6.91
N ASP A 131 12.15 17.30 6.97
CA ASP A 131 12.44 18.69 6.62
C ASP A 131 13.17 18.80 5.25
N ALA A 132 12.99 17.79 4.38
CA ALA A 132 13.57 17.82 3.04
C ALA A 132 13.03 18.99 2.20
N VAL A 133 13.91 19.59 1.42
CA VAL A 133 13.56 20.71 0.51
C VAL A 133 12.60 20.20 -0.57
N GLN A 134 11.58 21.03 -0.86
CA GLN A 134 10.59 20.74 -1.91
C GLN A 134 10.93 21.46 -3.22
N PRO A 135 10.80 20.78 -4.37
CA PRO A 135 10.44 19.37 -4.57
C PRO A 135 11.54 18.43 -4.11
N MET A 136 11.16 17.35 -3.42
CA MET A 136 12.11 16.35 -2.93
C MET A 136 12.78 15.58 -4.08
N LYS A 137 14.10 15.34 -3.93
CA LYS A 137 14.85 14.45 -4.82
C LYS A 137 15.10 13.11 -4.14
N GLU A 138 15.32 12.07 -4.92
CA GLU A 138 15.55 10.71 -4.41
C GLU A 138 16.86 10.61 -3.59
N ASP A 139 17.86 11.43 -3.90
CA ASP A 139 19.18 11.45 -3.26
C ASP A 139 19.17 12.01 -1.83
N VAL A 140 18.07 12.61 -1.38
CA VAL A 140 17.94 13.08 0.02
C VAL A 140 17.60 11.95 1.00
N LEU A 141 17.41 10.72 0.52
CA LEU A 141 17.15 9.56 1.37
C LEU A 141 18.27 9.38 2.41
N LEU A 142 17.89 9.23 3.69
CA LEU A 142 18.81 9.03 4.82
C LEU A 142 19.77 10.20 5.13
N THR A 143 19.50 11.39 4.62
CA THR A 143 20.36 12.56 4.88
C THR A 143 20.02 13.33 6.16
N SER A 144 18.83 13.15 6.70
CA SER A 144 18.39 13.77 7.95
C SER A 144 17.23 12.98 8.61
N PRO A 145 16.81 13.36 9.85
CA PRO A 145 15.78 12.61 10.58
C PRO A 145 14.45 12.49 9.85
N LEU A 146 13.82 11.33 10.02
CA LEU A 146 12.48 11.03 9.55
C LEU A 146 11.41 11.72 10.41
N GLU A 147 10.16 11.70 9.95
CA GLU A 147 9.05 12.15 10.78
C GLU A 147 8.80 11.12 11.90
N TYR A 148 8.88 11.57 13.15
CA TYR A 148 8.94 10.72 14.35
C TYR A 148 7.73 9.79 14.51
N THR A 149 6.52 10.24 14.18
CA THR A 149 5.30 9.45 14.43
C THR A 149 5.23 8.22 13.56
N ASN A 150 5.74 8.28 12.33
CA ASN A 150 5.74 7.16 11.39
C ASN A 150 7.14 6.56 11.13
N GLU A 151 8.16 6.98 11.88
CA GLU A 151 9.53 6.52 11.71
C GLU A 151 9.68 4.99 11.69
N PRO A 152 9.02 4.19 12.56
CA PRO A 152 9.13 2.73 12.51
C PRO A 152 8.67 2.13 11.18
N TYR A 153 7.56 2.62 10.64
CA TYR A 153 7.07 2.24 9.32
C TYR A 153 8.04 2.68 8.21
N ALA A 154 8.51 3.92 8.28
CA ALA A 154 9.45 4.46 7.30
C ALA A 154 10.77 3.65 7.27
N ILE A 155 11.33 3.31 8.43
CA ILE A 155 12.53 2.47 8.54
C ILE A 155 12.29 1.09 7.90
N ALA A 156 11.14 0.46 8.15
CA ALA A 156 10.81 -0.81 7.51
C ALA A 156 10.76 -0.67 5.98
N LYS A 157 10.14 0.41 5.46
CA LYS A 157 10.07 0.66 4.02
C LYS A 157 11.44 0.97 3.39
N ILE A 158 12.32 1.71 4.09
CA ILE A 158 13.71 1.91 3.68
C ILE A 158 14.44 0.56 3.60
N ALA A 159 14.27 -0.31 4.59
CA ALA A 159 14.88 -1.64 4.59
C ALA A 159 14.44 -2.46 3.37
N GLY A 160 13.15 -2.48 3.02
CA GLY A 160 12.64 -3.17 1.84
C GLY A 160 13.21 -2.62 0.52
N LEU A 161 13.29 -1.29 0.39
CA LEU A 161 13.96 -0.64 -0.75
C LEU A 161 15.42 -1.07 -0.85
N LYS A 162 16.16 -1.01 0.27
CA LYS A 162 17.56 -1.41 0.30
C LYS A 162 17.79 -2.91 0.10
N MET A 163 16.83 -3.75 0.47
CA MET A 163 16.84 -5.17 0.10
C MET A 163 16.76 -5.31 -1.43
N CYS A 164 15.79 -4.70 -2.10
CA CYS A 164 15.67 -4.75 -3.56
C CYS A 164 16.95 -4.29 -4.26
N GLU A 165 17.51 -3.15 -3.84
CA GLU A 165 18.79 -2.62 -4.37
C GLU A 165 19.95 -3.60 -4.17
N SER A 166 20.07 -4.16 -2.95
CA SER A 166 21.18 -5.07 -2.62
C SER A 166 21.10 -6.38 -3.40
N PHE A 167 19.89 -6.95 -3.57
CA PHE A 167 19.70 -8.15 -4.40
C PHE A 167 20.04 -7.88 -5.87
N ASN A 168 19.66 -6.72 -6.40
CA ASN A 168 20.00 -6.32 -7.76
C ASN A 168 21.53 -6.20 -7.94
N LEU A 169 22.21 -5.53 -7.01
CA LEU A 169 23.66 -5.31 -7.09
C LEU A 169 24.45 -6.60 -6.92
N GLN A 170 24.04 -7.48 -6.01
CA GLN A 170 24.79 -8.69 -5.69
C GLN A 170 24.50 -9.85 -6.65
N TYR A 171 23.22 -10.03 -7.02
CA TYR A 171 22.75 -11.21 -7.75
C TYR A 171 22.21 -10.91 -9.15
N GLY A 172 22.11 -9.63 -9.54
CA GLY A 172 21.59 -9.24 -10.85
C GLY A 172 20.09 -9.46 -11.00
N THR A 173 19.31 -9.42 -9.89
CA THR A 173 17.87 -9.51 -9.93
C THR A 173 17.26 -8.26 -10.57
N ASN A 174 15.97 -8.31 -10.90
CA ASN A 174 15.21 -7.16 -11.41
C ASN A 174 14.10 -6.77 -10.44
N TYR A 175 14.50 -6.22 -9.29
CA TYR A 175 13.58 -5.82 -8.23
C TYR A 175 13.50 -4.30 -8.19
N ILE A 176 12.29 -3.77 -8.30
CA ILE A 176 12.02 -2.33 -8.36
C ILE A 176 11.26 -1.92 -7.11
N ALA A 177 11.69 -0.83 -6.49
CA ALA A 177 10.97 -0.17 -5.42
C ALA A 177 10.41 1.16 -5.93
N VAL A 178 9.13 1.43 -5.68
CA VAL A 178 8.46 2.69 -6.02
C VAL A 178 7.90 3.34 -4.75
N MET A 179 7.94 4.66 -4.69
CA MET A 179 7.52 5.46 -3.54
C MET A 179 6.27 6.25 -3.88
N PRO A 180 5.07 5.64 -3.74
CA PRO A 180 3.84 6.35 -3.97
C PRO A 180 3.62 7.46 -2.94
N THR A 181 3.00 8.55 -3.37
CA THR A 181 2.46 9.59 -2.50
C THR A 181 1.20 9.12 -1.77
N ASN A 182 0.38 10.01 -1.20
CA ASN A 182 -0.85 9.60 -0.53
C ASN A 182 -1.86 9.07 -1.55
N LEU A 183 -2.13 7.78 -1.46
CA LEU A 183 -3.06 7.12 -2.36
C LEU A 183 -4.50 7.19 -1.81
N TYR A 184 -5.46 7.22 -2.71
CA TYR A 184 -6.89 7.13 -2.40
C TYR A 184 -7.64 6.45 -3.55
N GLY A 185 -8.78 5.87 -3.25
CA GLY A 185 -9.60 5.21 -4.28
C GLY A 185 -10.56 4.18 -3.72
N PRO A 186 -11.15 3.33 -4.60
CA PRO A 186 -11.97 2.21 -4.19
C PRO A 186 -11.23 1.24 -3.26
N ASN A 187 -11.94 0.63 -2.34
CA ASN A 187 -11.40 -0.29 -1.32
C ASN A 187 -10.40 0.35 -0.33
N ASP A 188 -10.40 1.68 -0.21
CA ASP A 188 -9.65 2.36 0.83
C ASP A 188 -10.26 2.09 2.22
N ASN A 189 -9.48 2.37 3.25
CA ASN A 189 -9.95 2.33 4.62
C ASN A 189 -10.71 3.64 4.95
N PHE A 190 -12.03 3.57 5.04
CA PHE A 190 -12.90 4.70 5.40
C PHE A 190 -13.24 4.76 6.91
N HIS A 191 -12.48 4.11 7.77
CA HIS A 191 -12.71 4.14 9.21
C HIS A 191 -12.48 5.57 9.76
N LEU A 192 -13.42 6.11 10.57
CA LEU A 192 -13.37 7.50 10.99
C LEU A 192 -12.16 7.87 11.86
N GLU A 193 -11.57 6.90 12.54
CA GLU A 193 -10.44 7.10 13.44
C GLU A 193 -9.10 6.66 12.83
N ASN A 194 -9.08 5.51 12.15
CA ASN A 194 -7.84 4.84 11.76
C ASN A 194 -7.48 4.99 10.27
N SER A 195 -8.32 5.67 9.48
CA SER A 195 -8.06 5.91 8.07
C SER A 195 -7.10 7.08 7.83
N HIS A 196 -6.61 7.16 6.60
CA HIS A 196 -5.91 8.35 6.14
C HIS A 196 -6.86 9.54 5.99
N VAL A 197 -6.28 10.74 5.89
CA VAL A 197 -7.04 12.01 5.94
C VAL A 197 -8.11 12.10 4.86
N LEU A 198 -7.82 11.77 3.61
CA LEU A 198 -8.78 11.94 2.51
C LEU A 198 -9.98 10.99 2.59
N PRO A 199 -9.82 9.67 2.79
CA PRO A 199 -10.98 8.79 2.98
C PRO A 199 -11.80 9.14 4.22
N ALA A 200 -11.17 9.57 5.34
CA ALA A 200 -11.91 10.08 6.50
C ALA A 200 -12.75 11.30 6.15
N MET A 201 -12.18 12.27 5.43
CA MET A 201 -12.91 13.46 4.99
C MET A 201 -14.07 13.12 4.07
N ILE A 202 -13.86 12.25 3.08
CA ILE A 202 -14.90 11.81 2.14
C ILE A 202 -16.08 11.21 2.92
N ARG A 203 -15.83 10.28 3.85
CA ARG A 203 -16.89 9.66 4.66
C ARG A 203 -17.59 10.66 5.56
N LYS A 204 -16.86 11.54 6.25
CA LYS A 204 -17.43 12.57 7.11
C LYS A 204 -18.34 13.52 6.35
N ILE A 205 -17.89 14.00 5.18
CA ILE A 205 -18.65 14.92 4.34
C ILE A 205 -19.91 14.21 3.79
N HIS A 206 -19.78 12.96 3.35
CA HIS A 206 -20.92 12.17 2.90
C HIS A 206 -21.98 12.00 3.97
N LEU A 207 -21.59 11.55 5.17
CA LEU A 207 -22.53 11.39 6.30
C LEU A 207 -23.15 12.71 6.75
N GLY A 208 -22.35 13.80 6.83
CA GLY A 208 -22.86 15.13 7.13
C GLY A 208 -23.89 15.63 6.12
N LYS A 209 -23.64 15.40 4.84
CA LYS A 209 -24.58 15.69 3.77
C LYS A 209 -25.88 14.88 3.92
N CYS A 210 -25.78 13.56 4.12
CA CYS A 210 -26.96 12.70 4.30
C CYS A 210 -27.81 13.15 5.49
N LEU A 211 -27.17 13.49 6.62
CA LEU A 211 -27.88 14.03 7.79
C LEU A 211 -28.58 15.38 7.49
N ASN A 212 -27.93 16.27 6.75
CA ASN A 212 -28.48 17.57 6.35
C ASN A 212 -29.73 17.40 5.46
N GLU A 213 -29.70 16.44 4.54
CA GLU A 213 -30.75 16.13 3.58
C GLU A 213 -31.87 15.23 4.21
N GLY A 214 -31.66 14.71 5.42
CA GLY A 214 -32.55 13.76 6.06
C GLY A 214 -32.58 12.38 5.41
N ASP A 215 -31.51 12.03 4.66
CA ASP A 215 -31.32 10.72 3.99
C ASP A 215 -30.81 9.66 4.98
N TRP A 216 -31.70 9.21 5.85
CA TRP A 216 -31.42 8.19 6.85
C TRP A 216 -31.10 6.82 6.25
N ASP A 217 -31.66 6.50 5.09
CA ASP A 217 -31.36 5.23 4.41
C ASP A 217 -29.87 5.17 4.03
N ALA A 218 -29.32 6.26 3.48
CA ALA A 218 -27.89 6.36 3.17
C ALA A 218 -27.01 6.33 4.43
N VAL A 219 -27.41 7.04 5.51
CA VAL A 219 -26.69 7.01 6.79
C VAL A 219 -26.64 5.59 7.34
N ARG A 220 -27.77 4.90 7.43
CA ARG A 220 -27.84 3.53 7.95
C ARG A 220 -27.09 2.53 7.08
N LYS A 221 -27.15 2.69 5.77
CA LYS A 221 -26.38 1.87 4.82
C LYS A 221 -24.86 2.02 5.04
N ASP A 222 -24.36 3.24 5.21
CA ASP A 222 -22.94 3.48 5.51
C ASP A 222 -22.53 2.89 6.86
N MET A 223 -23.34 3.11 7.90
CA MET A 223 -23.08 2.59 9.24
C MET A 223 -23.11 1.05 9.29
N ASN A 224 -24.00 0.39 8.54
CA ASN A 224 -24.01 -1.07 8.42
C ASN A 224 -22.76 -1.60 7.72
N LEU A 225 -22.29 -0.90 6.69
CA LEU A 225 -21.09 -1.29 5.95
C LEU A 225 -19.82 -1.08 6.78
N ARG A 226 -19.81 -0.03 7.61
CA ARG A 226 -18.64 0.38 8.40
C ARG A 226 -19.07 0.86 9.79
N PRO A 227 -19.40 -0.06 10.69
CA PRO A 227 -19.81 0.29 12.06
C PRO A 227 -18.75 1.13 12.78
N VAL A 228 -19.18 2.02 13.67
CA VAL A 228 -18.30 2.90 14.44
C VAL A 228 -18.45 2.57 15.92
N GLU A 229 -17.41 2.11 16.57
CA GLU A 229 -17.42 1.71 17.99
C GLU A 229 -18.58 0.77 18.36
N GLY A 230 -18.94 -0.15 17.45
CA GLY A 230 -20.04 -1.09 17.65
C GLY A 230 -21.41 -0.55 17.27
N ILE A 231 -21.56 0.73 16.95
CA ILE A 231 -22.81 1.33 16.45
C ILE A 231 -22.89 1.14 14.94
N ASP A 232 -23.92 0.47 14.49
CA ASP A 232 -24.25 0.24 13.07
C ASP A 232 -25.60 0.87 12.69
N GLY A 233 -26.06 0.65 11.46
CA GLY A 233 -27.31 1.21 10.96
C GLY A 233 -28.59 0.61 11.56
N SER A 234 -28.52 -0.41 12.43
CA SER A 234 -29.64 -0.98 13.12
C SER A 234 -29.95 -0.27 14.45
N HIS A 235 -29.05 0.57 14.93
CA HIS A 235 -29.21 1.34 16.17
C HIS A 235 -30.23 2.50 16.01
N THR A 236 -30.62 3.08 17.14
CA THR A 236 -31.55 4.23 17.14
C THR A 236 -30.89 5.47 16.50
N ASP A 237 -31.73 6.42 16.05
CA ASP A 237 -31.25 7.67 15.48
C ASP A 237 -30.39 8.46 16.49
N GLU A 238 -30.80 8.44 17.78
CA GLU A 238 -30.07 9.11 18.86
C GLU A 238 -28.68 8.52 19.07
N GLU A 239 -28.54 7.19 19.04
CA GLU A 239 -27.25 6.51 19.18
C GLU A 239 -26.34 6.82 18.00
N ILE A 240 -26.89 6.74 16.77
CA ILE A 240 -26.15 7.07 15.54
C ILE A 240 -25.71 8.55 15.56
N LEU A 241 -26.61 9.49 15.88
CA LEU A 241 -26.26 10.91 15.98
C LEU A 241 -25.21 11.18 17.06
N SER A 242 -25.32 10.50 18.20
CA SER A 242 -24.35 10.65 19.29
C SER A 242 -22.94 10.24 18.86
N ILE A 243 -22.81 9.06 18.22
CA ILE A 243 -21.49 8.59 17.76
C ILE A 243 -20.94 9.46 16.63
N LEU A 244 -21.77 9.86 15.66
CA LEU A 244 -21.33 10.72 14.57
C LEU A 244 -20.89 12.09 15.06
N LYS A 245 -21.60 12.67 16.04
CA LYS A 245 -21.22 13.93 16.69
C LYS A 245 -19.87 13.82 17.43
N LYS A 246 -19.58 12.68 18.07
CA LYS A 246 -18.26 12.42 18.69
C LYS A 246 -17.13 12.54 17.67
N TYR A 247 -17.37 12.16 16.42
CA TYR A 247 -16.41 12.29 15.31
C TYR A 247 -16.54 13.61 14.55
N GLY A 248 -17.29 14.58 15.08
CA GLY A 248 -17.45 15.91 14.49
C GLY A 248 -18.33 15.95 13.25
N ILE A 249 -19.34 15.06 13.17
CA ILE A 249 -20.25 14.99 12.03
C ILE A 249 -21.66 15.34 12.51
N THR A 250 -22.24 16.38 11.94
CA THR A 250 -23.64 16.78 12.14
C THR A 250 -24.26 17.13 10.79
N GLY A 251 -25.58 17.32 10.74
CA GLY A 251 -26.26 17.82 9.52
C GLY A 251 -25.95 19.30 9.20
N GLN A 252 -25.27 20.02 10.06
CA GLN A 252 -24.95 21.44 9.88
C GLN A 252 -23.47 21.69 9.63
N GLU A 253 -22.60 20.88 10.21
CA GLU A 253 -21.15 21.06 10.12
C GLU A 253 -20.42 19.72 10.18
N VAL A 254 -19.23 19.71 9.58
CA VAL A 254 -18.24 18.63 9.68
C VAL A 254 -16.96 19.20 10.22
N THR A 255 -16.58 18.79 11.42
CA THR A 255 -15.30 19.19 12.04
C THR A 255 -14.15 18.34 11.49
N LEU A 256 -13.15 19.00 10.95
CA LEU A 256 -11.89 18.38 10.52
C LEU A 256 -10.78 18.64 11.53
N TRP A 257 -9.94 17.66 11.74
CA TRP A 257 -8.81 17.80 12.67
C TRP A 257 -7.66 18.60 12.05
N GLY A 258 -6.97 19.33 12.90
CA GLY A 258 -5.78 20.09 12.52
C GLY A 258 -6.04 21.53 12.10
N THR A 259 -5.02 22.17 11.57
CA THR A 259 -5.03 23.62 11.26
C THR A 259 -5.43 23.94 9.80
N GLY A 260 -5.57 22.95 8.95
CA GLY A 260 -5.77 23.12 7.50
C GLY A 260 -4.54 23.61 6.73
N LYS A 261 -3.41 23.86 7.40
CA LYS A 261 -2.17 24.36 6.76
C LYS A 261 -1.35 23.32 6.00
N PRO A 262 -1.27 22.03 6.43
CA PRO A 262 -0.45 21.05 5.74
C PRO A 262 -0.96 20.79 4.33
N LEU A 263 -0.05 20.89 3.35
CA LEU A 263 -0.30 20.49 1.96
C LEU A 263 0.04 19.01 1.78
N ARG A 264 -0.72 18.32 0.95
CA ARG A 264 -0.50 16.92 0.61
C ARG A 264 -0.77 16.69 -0.88
N GLU A 265 0.06 15.86 -1.50
CA GLU A 265 -0.23 15.32 -2.81
C GLU A 265 -1.07 14.06 -2.67
N PHE A 266 -2.02 13.88 -3.58
CA PHE A 266 -2.87 12.71 -3.66
C PHE A 266 -2.80 12.12 -5.07
N LEU A 267 -2.73 10.78 -5.12
CA LEU A 267 -2.72 10.04 -6.37
C LEU A 267 -3.84 9.00 -6.35
N TRP A 268 -4.60 8.94 -7.42
CA TRP A 268 -5.66 7.96 -7.61
C TRP A 268 -5.08 6.55 -7.75
N SER A 269 -5.67 5.57 -7.05
CA SER A 269 -5.11 4.21 -6.97
C SER A 269 -5.02 3.51 -8.33
N GLU A 270 -5.94 3.78 -9.26
CA GLU A 270 -5.90 3.20 -10.60
C GLU A 270 -4.79 3.82 -11.47
N GLU A 271 -4.50 5.11 -11.31
CA GLU A 271 -3.34 5.74 -11.97
C GLU A 271 -2.03 5.19 -11.42
N MET A 272 -1.98 4.92 -10.10
CA MET A 272 -0.84 4.22 -9.51
C MET A 272 -0.71 2.80 -10.07
N ALA A 273 -1.82 2.09 -10.30
CA ALA A 273 -1.81 0.77 -10.89
C ALA A 273 -1.26 0.80 -12.33
N ASP A 274 -1.64 1.79 -13.12
CA ASP A 274 -1.08 2.00 -14.47
C ASP A 274 0.42 2.24 -14.41
N ALA A 275 0.89 3.09 -13.51
CA ALA A 275 2.31 3.33 -13.29
C ALA A 275 3.07 2.06 -12.89
N CYS A 276 2.52 1.26 -11.97
CA CYS A 276 3.11 -0.03 -11.57
C CYS A 276 3.31 -0.97 -12.75
N LEU A 277 2.34 -1.05 -13.66
CA LEU A 277 2.44 -1.89 -14.85
C LEU A 277 3.44 -1.34 -15.88
N LEU A 278 3.56 -0.02 -15.99
CA LEU A 278 4.58 0.61 -16.82
C LEU A 278 5.98 0.26 -16.32
N TYR A 279 6.21 0.30 -14.99
CA TYR A 279 7.50 -0.08 -14.37
C TYR A 279 7.76 -1.58 -14.39
N THR A 280 6.73 -2.42 -14.51
CA THR A 280 6.92 -3.87 -14.71
C THR A 280 7.18 -4.24 -16.17
N SER A 281 6.89 -3.33 -17.11
CA SER A 281 7.36 -3.39 -18.49
C SER A 281 8.77 -2.80 -18.58
N PRO A 282 9.57 -3.09 -19.63
CA PRO A 282 10.89 -2.48 -19.77
C PRO A 282 10.75 -0.96 -19.85
N SER A 283 11.57 -0.27 -19.07
CA SER A 283 11.67 1.18 -19.15
C SER A 283 12.28 1.57 -20.50
N PRO A 284 11.82 2.66 -21.14
CA PRO A 284 12.51 3.24 -22.29
C PRO A 284 13.95 3.69 -21.99
N ARG A 285 14.35 3.66 -20.70
CA ARG A 285 15.70 4.01 -20.24
C ARG A 285 16.62 2.81 -20.06
N ASP A 286 16.09 1.59 -20.17
CA ASP A 286 16.86 0.34 -20.17
C ASP A 286 17.26 -0.03 -21.61
#